data_23d9b4503258f4166a4af90a0535eed4
#
_entry.id   23d9b4503258f4166a4af90a0535eed4
#
_cell.length_a   1.000
_cell.length_b   1.000
_cell.length_c   1.000
_cell.angle_alpha   90.00
_cell.angle_beta   90.00
_cell.angle_gamma   90.00
#
_symmetry.space_group_name_H-M   'P 1'
#
loop_
_entity.id
_entity.type
_entity.pdbx_description
1 polymer ?
#
loop_
_entity_poly.entity_id
_entity_poly.type
_entity_poly.pdbx_seq_one_letter_code
_entity_poly.pdbx_strand_id
1 'polypeptide(L)'
;MNQHTPTRCHELEHFLIPLSDGRKLSARAWLPETALEHRAPAILEYLPYRKRDGTALRDESTYPIFASNGYAGVRVDISGTGESDGDFDDEYSPRELADGVEVIAWIAKQDWCDGNIGMMGISWGGFNSLQIAALNPPALKAVVAIGTTVDRYNDDIHYKNGCLLYSNAWWSAVMLCYASRPPDPALVGECWRDMWLHRLQTQPFPLETWLSHQRRDDYWRHGSVCENYAAITTPALVISGWADGYINAPPAAAQNFAGPTKAINGPWIHQYPHFAYPHPRMDFLNEALRWWDHWLKGRDNGADALPAYRAYISEGVHPSLPRTHEPGRWVAEECWPCKDISTVGFFPTNTSDLADRPGATTNLTICSPLDTGTAAGEFFPLKPDEELAGDQTGDNAGSLVFQTAVLDQPVQILGQPTMTLRVSIDQPVGHLAV
;
A
#
# COMPACT_ATOMS: atom_id res chain seq x y z
N MET A 1 -24.66 7.67 10.20
CA MET A 1 -24.39 8.44 8.98
C MET A 1 -24.54 9.91 9.32
N ASN A 2 -23.46 10.58 9.67
CA ASN A 2 -23.49 12.03 9.80
C ASN A 2 -23.52 12.59 8.36
N GLN A 3 -24.62 13.27 8.03
CA GLN A 3 -24.71 14.07 6.80
C GLN A 3 -23.69 15.20 6.95
N HIS A 4 -22.50 15.02 6.35
CA HIS A 4 -21.57 16.12 6.20
C HIS A 4 -22.25 17.18 5.32
N THR A 5 -22.50 18.35 5.88
CA THR A 5 -22.88 19.53 5.11
C THR A 5 -21.87 19.72 3.99
N PRO A 6 -22.28 20.03 2.75
CA PRO A 6 -21.33 20.26 1.67
C PRO A 6 -20.38 21.36 2.08
N THR A 7 -19.14 20.97 2.23
CA THR A 7 -18.09 21.81 2.75
C THR A 7 -17.62 22.73 1.65
N ARG A 8 -17.70 24.02 1.86
CA ARG A 8 -17.13 24.99 0.95
C ARG A 8 -15.62 24.91 1.05
N CYS A 9 -14.98 24.60 -0.06
CA CYS A 9 -13.53 24.72 -0.22
C CYS A 9 -13.27 25.47 -1.53
N HIS A 10 -12.15 26.17 -1.57
CA HIS A 10 -11.69 26.78 -2.80
C HIS A 10 -10.88 25.74 -3.58
N GLU A 11 -11.36 25.38 -4.75
CA GLU A 11 -10.68 24.40 -5.60
C GLU A 11 -9.79 25.12 -6.63
N LEU A 12 -8.52 24.66 -6.69
CA LEU A 12 -7.60 24.93 -7.78
C LEU A 12 -7.56 23.69 -8.66
N GLU A 13 -8.39 23.69 -9.71
CA GLU A 13 -8.54 22.52 -10.59
C GLU A 13 -7.25 22.13 -11.30
N HIS A 14 -6.40 23.10 -11.61
CA HIS A 14 -5.14 22.89 -12.30
C HIS A 14 -4.16 24.03 -12.01
N PHE A 15 -2.96 23.63 -11.62
CA PHE A 15 -1.78 24.51 -11.58
C PHE A 15 -0.51 23.69 -11.79
N LEU A 16 0.59 24.38 -12.05
CA LEU A 16 1.86 23.77 -12.37
C LEU A 16 2.88 24.03 -11.26
N ILE A 17 3.55 23.00 -10.81
CA ILE A 17 4.66 23.05 -9.84
C ILE A 17 5.97 23.02 -10.61
N PRO A 18 6.75 24.10 -10.66
CA PRO A 18 8.04 24.12 -11.34
C PRO A 18 9.08 23.33 -10.54
N LEU A 19 9.85 22.51 -11.26
CA LEU A 19 11.00 21.81 -10.73
C LEU A 19 12.29 22.53 -11.11
N SER A 20 13.38 22.19 -10.41
CA SER A 20 14.69 22.85 -10.57
C SER A 20 15.32 22.64 -11.95
N ASP A 21 14.95 21.56 -12.65
CA ASP A 21 15.42 21.24 -14.02
C ASP A 21 14.58 21.88 -15.13
N GLY A 22 13.54 22.64 -14.79
CA GLY A 22 12.67 23.35 -15.72
C GLY A 22 11.39 22.60 -16.08
N ARG A 23 11.25 21.32 -15.76
CA ARG A 23 9.98 20.60 -15.86
C ARG A 23 8.93 21.20 -14.91
N LYS A 24 7.65 20.97 -15.24
CA LYS A 24 6.53 21.39 -14.42
C LYS A 24 5.61 20.20 -14.20
N LEU A 25 5.29 19.92 -12.93
CA LEU A 25 4.34 18.89 -12.57
C LEU A 25 2.95 19.47 -12.42
N SER A 26 1.97 18.76 -12.93
CA SER A 26 0.57 19.16 -12.89
C SER A 26 -0.08 18.77 -11.57
N ALA A 27 -0.75 19.73 -10.97
CA ALA A 27 -1.39 19.58 -9.66
C ALA A 27 -2.83 20.07 -9.64
N ARG A 28 -3.59 19.58 -8.65
CA ARG A 28 -4.93 20.03 -8.25
C ARG A 28 -4.94 20.21 -6.74
N ALA A 29 -5.67 21.20 -6.22
CA ALA A 29 -5.77 21.40 -4.79
C ALA A 29 -7.16 21.78 -4.33
N TRP A 30 -7.52 21.40 -3.11
CA TRP A 30 -8.71 21.81 -2.37
C TRP A 30 -8.25 22.57 -1.13
N LEU A 31 -8.44 23.88 -1.16
CA LEU A 31 -7.98 24.77 -0.09
C LEU A 31 -9.14 25.07 0.87
N PRO A 32 -8.88 25.16 2.19
CA PRO A 32 -9.83 25.77 3.11
C PRO A 32 -10.24 27.17 2.64
N GLU A 33 -11.49 27.57 2.81
CA GLU A 33 -11.95 28.94 2.44
C GLU A 33 -11.08 30.03 3.07
N THR A 34 -10.56 29.76 4.24
CA THR A 34 -9.72 30.70 5.02
C THR A 34 -8.23 30.59 4.72
N ALA A 35 -7.79 29.73 3.80
CA ALA A 35 -6.37 29.43 3.61
C ALA A 35 -5.51 30.63 3.17
N LEU A 36 -6.11 31.63 2.50
CA LEU A 36 -5.40 32.84 2.11
C LEU A 36 -5.28 33.86 3.27
N GLU A 37 -6.14 33.74 4.28
CA GLU A 37 -6.09 34.58 5.49
C GLU A 37 -5.34 33.89 6.62
N HIS A 38 -5.53 32.58 6.72
CA HIS A 38 -4.93 31.72 7.75
C HIS A 38 -4.31 30.49 7.06
N ARG A 39 -2.99 30.52 6.88
CA ARG A 39 -2.25 29.42 6.26
C ARG A 39 -2.59 28.08 6.91
N ALA A 40 -2.73 27.05 6.08
CA ALA A 40 -3.12 25.70 6.49
C ALA A 40 -1.98 24.70 6.22
N PRO A 41 -1.83 23.64 7.03
CA PRO A 41 -0.97 22.52 6.66
C PRO A 41 -1.52 21.82 5.42
N ALA A 42 -0.64 21.21 4.61
CA ALA A 42 -1.03 20.53 3.40
C ALA A 42 -0.93 19.01 3.52
N ILE A 43 -1.81 18.30 2.82
CA ILE A 43 -1.80 16.85 2.67
C ILE A 43 -1.58 16.54 1.19
N LEU A 44 -0.42 15.98 0.86
CA LEU A 44 0.01 15.64 -0.49
C LEU A 44 -0.29 14.17 -0.81
N GLU A 45 -0.85 13.91 -1.98
CA GLU A 45 -0.81 12.61 -2.64
C GLU A 45 -0.12 12.75 -4.00
N TYR A 46 0.95 11.97 -4.22
CA TYR A 46 1.86 12.06 -5.36
C TYR A 46 1.96 10.71 -6.04
N LEU A 47 1.39 10.59 -7.25
CA LEU A 47 1.26 9.30 -7.94
C LEU A 47 0.89 9.46 -9.44
N PRO A 48 0.94 8.37 -10.26
CA PRO A 48 0.76 8.44 -11.72
C PRO A 48 -0.69 8.35 -12.21
N TYR A 49 -1.69 8.18 -11.35
CA TYR A 49 -3.03 7.73 -11.75
C TYR A 49 -3.94 8.84 -12.30
N ARG A 50 -3.38 9.99 -12.69
CA ARG A 50 -4.07 11.08 -13.38
C ARG A 50 -5.20 11.70 -12.54
N LYS A 51 -4.92 12.85 -11.95
CA LYS A 51 -5.83 13.59 -11.05
C LYS A 51 -7.20 13.96 -11.64
N ARG A 52 -7.34 13.96 -12.98
CA ARG A 52 -8.58 14.33 -13.66
C ARG A 52 -9.45 13.15 -14.05
N ASP A 53 -8.95 11.93 -14.05
CA ASP A 53 -9.73 10.76 -14.44
C ASP A 53 -9.55 9.54 -13.50
N GLY A 54 -8.37 8.99 -13.37
CA GLY A 54 -8.16 7.73 -12.66
C GLY A 54 -8.57 7.74 -11.19
N THR A 55 -8.32 8.85 -10.49
CA THR A 55 -8.63 9.00 -9.06
C THR A 55 -9.65 10.07 -8.74
N ALA A 56 -10.19 10.77 -9.71
CA ALA A 56 -11.02 11.97 -9.52
C ALA A 56 -12.19 11.75 -8.53
N LEU A 57 -12.97 10.67 -8.70
CA LEU A 57 -14.13 10.39 -7.83
C LEU A 57 -13.72 10.13 -6.38
N ARG A 58 -12.61 9.44 -6.18
CA ARG A 58 -12.05 9.18 -4.85
C ARG A 58 -11.57 10.49 -4.21
N ASP A 59 -10.83 11.28 -4.96
CA ASP A 59 -10.26 12.54 -4.51
C ASP A 59 -11.38 13.52 -4.10
N GLU A 60 -12.45 13.62 -4.90
CA GLU A 60 -13.64 14.43 -4.60
C GLU A 60 -14.41 13.98 -3.34
N SER A 61 -14.32 12.70 -2.97
CA SER A 61 -14.92 12.19 -1.74
C SER A 61 -14.05 12.36 -0.50
N THR A 62 -12.79 12.74 -0.66
CA THR A 62 -11.77 12.76 0.41
C THR A 62 -11.26 14.17 0.70
N TYR A 63 -10.70 14.86 -0.29
CA TYR A 63 -10.01 16.13 -0.07
C TYR A 63 -10.90 17.31 0.34
N PRO A 64 -12.16 17.45 -0.13
CA PRO A 64 -13.06 18.46 0.42
C PRO A 64 -13.32 18.29 1.92
N ILE A 65 -13.29 17.04 2.44
CA ILE A 65 -13.42 16.77 3.88
C ILE A 65 -12.18 17.27 4.62
N PHE A 66 -10.99 17.03 4.11
CA PHE A 66 -9.76 17.57 4.70
C PHE A 66 -9.74 19.10 4.63
N ALA A 67 -10.16 19.70 3.51
CA ALA A 67 -10.23 21.14 3.37
C ALA A 67 -11.18 21.78 4.40
N SER A 68 -12.32 21.14 4.67
CA SER A 68 -13.28 21.61 5.70
C SER A 68 -12.72 21.54 7.11
N ASN A 69 -11.75 20.69 7.31
CA ASN A 69 -11.06 20.53 8.60
C ASN A 69 -9.77 21.36 8.66
N GLY A 70 -9.56 22.27 7.70
CA GLY A 70 -8.45 23.22 7.69
C GLY A 70 -7.13 22.60 7.22
N TYR A 71 -7.18 21.76 6.19
CA TYR A 71 -6.01 21.21 5.49
C TYR A 71 -6.10 21.52 4.00
N ALA A 72 -5.02 21.95 3.39
CA ALA A 72 -4.94 22.03 1.94
C ALA A 72 -4.66 20.61 1.38
N GLY A 73 -5.65 20.02 0.70
CA GLY A 73 -5.44 18.75 -0.03
C GLY A 73 -4.77 19.01 -1.37
N VAL A 74 -3.69 18.32 -1.69
CA VAL A 74 -2.95 18.51 -2.95
C VAL A 74 -2.73 17.18 -3.64
N ARG A 75 -3.14 17.10 -4.91
CA ARG A 75 -2.90 15.97 -5.81
C ARG A 75 -1.90 16.38 -6.88
N VAL A 76 -0.85 15.59 -7.06
CA VAL A 76 0.18 15.84 -8.06
C VAL A 76 0.38 14.59 -8.91
N ASP A 77 0.32 14.76 -10.23
CA ASP A 77 0.70 13.72 -11.19
C ASP A 77 2.21 13.72 -11.38
N ILE A 78 2.84 12.55 -11.31
CA ILE A 78 4.29 12.41 -11.51
C ILE A 78 4.70 12.76 -12.95
N SER A 79 5.99 12.92 -13.18
CA SER A 79 6.54 13.17 -14.52
C SER A 79 6.02 12.18 -15.55
N GLY A 80 5.66 12.67 -16.74
CA GLY A 80 5.19 11.87 -17.86
C GLY A 80 3.74 11.37 -17.75
N THR A 81 3.01 11.74 -16.68
CA THR A 81 1.61 11.35 -16.49
C THR A 81 0.68 12.56 -16.42
N GLY A 82 -0.62 12.36 -16.72
CA GLY A 82 -1.59 13.46 -16.74
C GLY A 82 -1.12 14.63 -17.60
N GLU A 83 -1.09 15.83 -17.03
CA GLU A 83 -0.63 17.06 -17.69
C GLU A 83 0.79 17.48 -17.24
N SER A 84 1.52 16.59 -16.54
CA SER A 84 2.91 16.84 -16.12
C SER A 84 3.87 16.73 -17.29
N ASP A 85 4.91 17.56 -17.27
CA ASP A 85 6.03 17.48 -18.20
C ASP A 85 6.88 16.21 -17.98
N GLY A 86 7.78 15.95 -18.92
CA GLY A 86 8.73 14.84 -18.87
C GLY A 86 8.15 13.51 -19.31
N ASP A 87 8.92 12.47 -19.05
CA ASP A 87 8.60 11.10 -19.42
C ASP A 87 8.40 10.24 -18.16
N PHE A 88 7.49 9.28 -18.25
CA PHE A 88 7.44 8.19 -17.30
C PHE A 88 8.59 7.22 -17.61
N ASP A 89 9.52 7.05 -16.69
CA ASP A 89 10.70 6.21 -16.90
C ASP A 89 10.55 4.81 -16.29
N ASP A 90 10.07 4.71 -15.06
CA ASP A 90 9.82 3.46 -14.37
C ASP A 90 9.08 3.74 -13.05
N GLU A 91 8.77 2.69 -12.33
CA GLU A 91 8.17 2.67 -11.00
C GLU A 91 9.17 3.12 -9.94
N TYR A 92 8.78 4.14 -9.14
CA TYR A 92 9.57 4.64 -8.00
C TYR A 92 11.01 5.04 -8.34
N SER A 93 11.23 5.55 -9.54
CA SER A 93 12.58 5.90 -9.99
C SER A 93 13.26 6.92 -9.06
N PRO A 94 14.60 6.97 -9.02
CA PRO A 94 15.31 8.01 -8.25
C PRO A 94 14.87 9.43 -8.61
N ARG A 95 14.51 9.66 -9.87
CA ARG A 95 13.98 10.94 -10.35
C ARG A 95 12.60 11.22 -9.76
N GLU A 96 11.70 10.25 -9.77
CA GLU A 96 10.37 10.39 -9.17
C GLU A 96 10.46 10.80 -7.70
N LEU A 97 11.33 10.15 -6.93
CA LEU A 97 11.53 10.48 -5.52
C LEU A 97 12.13 11.86 -5.32
N ALA A 98 13.10 12.25 -6.14
CA ALA A 98 13.70 13.59 -6.08
C ALA A 98 12.68 14.68 -6.44
N ASP A 99 11.88 14.46 -7.49
CA ASP A 99 10.79 15.35 -7.89
C ASP A 99 9.77 15.52 -6.72
N GLY A 100 9.43 14.42 -6.03
CA GLY A 100 8.53 14.46 -4.87
C GLY A 100 9.08 15.29 -3.71
N VAL A 101 10.38 15.26 -3.45
CA VAL A 101 11.04 16.14 -2.46
C VAL A 101 10.94 17.62 -2.88
N GLU A 102 11.16 17.93 -4.16
CA GLU A 102 10.99 19.30 -4.67
C GLU A 102 9.55 19.78 -4.58
N VAL A 103 8.58 18.91 -4.90
CA VAL A 103 7.14 19.19 -4.75
C VAL A 103 6.81 19.56 -3.31
N ILE A 104 7.26 18.80 -2.33
CA ILE A 104 7.07 19.07 -0.90
C ILE A 104 7.65 20.45 -0.55
N ALA A 105 8.88 20.73 -1.00
CA ALA A 105 9.55 22.00 -0.71
C ALA A 105 8.86 23.21 -1.39
N TRP A 106 8.24 22.99 -2.56
CA TRP A 106 7.47 24.01 -3.26
C TRP A 106 6.14 24.29 -2.55
N ILE A 107 5.38 23.24 -2.18
CA ILE A 107 4.10 23.39 -1.46
C ILE A 107 4.32 24.14 -0.15
N ALA A 108 5.36 23.80 0.61
CA ALA A 108 5.66 24.43 1.89
C ALA A 108 5.89 25.94 1.81
N LYS A 109 6.19 26.48 0.62
CA LYS A 109 6.46 27.91 0.40
C LYS A 109 5.23 28.68 -0.12
N GLN A 110 4.11 28.01 -0.37
CA GLN A 110 2.92 28.67 -0.92
C GLN A 110 2.28 29.57 0.14
N ASP A 111 1.66 30.66 -0.31
CA ASP A 111 1.01 31.65 0.57
C ASP A 111 -0.14 31.05 1.39
N TRP A 112 -0.79 30.02 0.91
CA TRP A 112 -1.84 29.29 1.58
C TRP A 112 -1.34 28.17 2.52
N CYS A 113 -0.03 27.83 2.49
CA CYS A 113 0.56 26.76 3.28
C CYS A 113 1.33 27.29 4.49
N ASP A 114 1.20 26.65 5.65
CA ASP A 114 1.90 26.99 6.88
C ASP A 114 3.33 26.40 6.97
N GLY A 115 3.71 25.59 5.96
CA GLY A 115 5.02 24.94 5.89
C GLY A 115 5.04 23.50 6.44
N ASN A 116 3.93 23.01 7.01
CA ASN A 116 3.81 21.63 7.50
C ASN A 116 3.10 20.76 6.44
N ILE A 117 3.79 19.72 5.99
CA ILE A 117 3.27 18.81 4.96
C ILE A 117 3.07 17.42 5.56
N GLY A 118 1.88 16.87 5.34
CA GLY A 118 1.62 15.44 5.45
C GLY A 118 1.61 14.80 4.05
N MET A 119 1.97 13.54 3.96
CA MET A 119 1.87 12.80 2.71
C MET A 119 1.06 11.53 2.92
N MET A 120 0.15 11.21 1.99
CA MET A 120 -0.67 10.01 2.09
C MET A 120 -0.93 9.39 0.73
N GLY A 121 -1.36 8.13 0.78
CA GLY A 121 -1.90 7.44 -0.39
C GLY A 121 -2.05 5.96 -0.15
N ILE A 122 -2.76 5.34 -1.08
CA ILE A 122 -2.85 3.89 -1.19
C ILE A 122 -1.97 3.41 -2.35
N SER A 123 -1.40 2.21 -2.23
CA SER A 123 -0.59 1.63 -3.31
C SER A 123 0.59 2.56 -3.65
N TRP A 124 0.74 2.96 -4.88
CA TRP A 124 1.80 3.87 -5.34
C TRP A 124 1.96 5.11 -4.43
N GLY A 125 0.87 5.76 -4.05
CA GLY A 125 0.92 6.90 -3.15
C GLY A 125 1.40 6.54 -1.73
N GLY A 126 1.11 5.33 -1.27
CA GLY A 126 1.62 4.78 -0.01
C GLY A 126 3.12 4.46 -0.10
N PHE A 127 3.56 3.86 -1.21
CA PHE A 127 4.98 3.61 -1.49
C PHE A 127 5.77 4.93 -1.51
N ASN A 128 5.32 5.90 -2.29
CA ASN A 128 5.96 7.22 -2.33
C ASN A 128 5.99 7.89 -0.95
N SER A 129 4.94 7.73 -0.15
CA SER A 129 4.90 8.28 1.22
C SER A 129 6.03 7.73 2.08
N LEU A 130 6.28 6.40 2.05
CA LEU A 130 7.34 5.77 2.83
C LEU A 130 8.73 6.04 2.25
N GLN A 131 8.88 5.94 0.93
CA GLN A 131 10.17 6.13 0.27
C GLN A 131 10.67 7.58 0.40
N ILE A 132 9.78 8.56 0.24
CA ILE A 132 10.11 9.97 0.43
C ILE A 132 10.32 10.30 1.91
N ALA A 133 9.56 9.67 2.83
CA ALA A 133 9.83 9.83 4.26
C ALA A 133 11.24 9.37 4.65
N ALA A 134 11.76 8.31 4.01
CA ALA A 134 13.14 7.86 4.22
C ALA A 134 14.21 8.86 3.75
N LEU A 135 13.85 9.82 2.88
CA LEU A 135 14.72 10.92 2.46
C LEU A 135 14.67 12.13 3.43
N ASN A 136 13.76 12.10 4.40
CA ASN A 136 13.60 13.11 5.46
C ASN A 136 13.51 14.57 4.95
N PRO A 137 12.64 14.92 3.99
CA PRO A 137 12.50 16.32 3.57
C PRO A 137 11.99 17.18 4.74
N PRO A 138 12.60 18.36 5.03
CA PRO A 138 12.36 19.10 6.26
C PRO A 138 10.90 19.51 6.51
N ALA A 139 10.12 19.73 5.44
CA ALA A 139 8.72 20.12 5.54
C ALA A 139 7.76 18.92 5.75
N LEU A 140 8.19 17.69 5.50
CA LEU A 140 7.37 16.50 5.71
C LEU A 140 7.31 16.14 7.20
N LYS A 141 6.13 16.24 7.81
CA LYS A 141 5.94 16.08 9.25
C LYS A 141 5.31 14.75 9.65
N ALA A 142 4.53 14.13 8.76
CA ALA A 142 3.92 12.84 9.01
C ALA A 142 3.47 12.18 7.70
N VAL A 143 3.31 10.85 7.71
CA VAL A 143 2.80 10.09 6.58
C VAL A 143 1.66 9.16 6.98
N VAL A 144 0.77 8.87 6.01
CA VAL A 144 -0.25 7.81 6.09
C VAL A 144 -0.11 6.93 4.86
N ALA A 145 0.44 5.74 5.04
CA ALA A 145 0.72 4.80 3.95
C ALA A 145 -0.27 3.62 4.02
N ILE A 146 -1.03 3.40 2.95
CA ILE A 146 -2.09 2.40 2.89
C ILE A 146 -1.77 1.41 1.78
N GLY A 147 -1.94 0.09 2.05
CA GLY A 147 -1.75 -0.95 1.05
C GLY A 147 -0.43 -0.77 0.29
N THR A 148 0.67 -0.82 0.99
CA THR A 148 2.03 -0.61 0.47
C THR A 148 2.99 -1.64 1.06
N THR A 149 4.14 -1.85 0.43
CA THR A 149 5.18 -2.73 0.98
C THR A 149 6.34 -1.95 1.58
N VAL A 150 7.12 -2.67 2.38
CA VAL A 150 8.46 -2.24 2.85
C VAL A 150 9.59 -2.95 2.09
N ASP A 151 9.29 -4.00 1.30
CA ASP A 151 10.26 -4.80 0.54
C ASP A 151 9.70 -5.15 -0.85
N ARG A 152 10.22 -4.51 -1.88
CA ARG A 152 9.79 -4.64 -3.29
C ARG A 152 10.08 -5.99 -3.94
N TYR A 153 10.76 -6.90 -3.26
CA TYR A 153 11.08 -8.22 -3.81
C TYR A 153 10.49 -9.38 -3.01
N ASN A 154 10.57 -9.31 -1.69
CA ASN A 154 10.05 -10.42 -0.89
C ASN A 154 8.56 -10.28 -0.58
N ASP A 155 7.98 -9.10 -0.74
CA ASP A 155 6.60 -8.84 -0.32
C ASP A 155 5.90 -7.81 -1.22
N ASP A 156 5.87 -8.04 -2.52
CA ASP A 156 5.30 -7.11 -3.51
C ASP A 156 4.40 -7.85 -4.52
N ILE A 157 3.77 -7.11 -5.43
CA ILE A 157 3.02 -7.63 -6.57
C ILE A 157 3.94 -8.19 -7.68
N HIS A 158 5.22 -7.80 -7.68
CA HIS A 158 6.20 -8.30 -8.63
C HIS A 158 6.74 -9.65 -8.22
N TYR A 159 7.13 -9.75 -6.97
CA TYR A 159 7.70 -10.97 -6.38
C TYR A 159 7.19 -11.15 -4.95
N LYS A 160 6.94 -12.40 -4.56
CA LYS A 160 6.63 -12.80 -3.20
C LYS A 160 7.61 -13.90 -2.77
N ASN A 161 8.45 -13.60 -1.78
CA ASN A 161 9.52 -14.50 -1.34
C ASN A 161 10.38 -15.05 -2.50
N GLY A 162 10.65 -14.21 -3.51
CA GLY A 162 11.40 -14.58 -4.69
C GLY A 162 10.62 -15.32 -5.78
N CYS A 163 9.33 -15.63 -5.57
CA CYS A 163 8.46 -16.14 -6.61
C CYS A 163 7.99 -15.01 -7.51
N LEU A 164 8.19 -15.16 -8.82
CA LEU A 164 7.65 -14.25 -9.83
C LEU A 164 6.14 -14.38 -9.88
N LEU A 165 5.43 -13.27 -9.70
CA LEU A 165 3.97 -13.25 -9.73
C LEU A 165 3.44 -12.85 -11.10
N TYR A 166 2.29 -13.40 -11.49
CA TYR A 166 1.61 -13.04 -12.73
C TYR A 166 1.16 -11.56 -12.76
N SER A 167 1.04 -10.96 -11.60
CA SER A 167 0.69 -9.55 -11.44
C SER A 167 1.64 -8.60 -12.19
N ASN A 168 2.89 -9.00 -12.43
CA ASN A 168 3.81 -8.25 -13.30
C ASN A 168 3.18 -7.93 -14.66
N ALA A 169 2.52 -8.92 -15.28
CA ALA A 169 1.97 -8.76 -16.62
C ALA A 169 0.77 -7.80 -16.64
N TRP A 170 -0.20 -7.98 -15.76
CA TRP A 170 -1.37 -7.12 -15.75
C TRP A 170 -1.06 -5.71 -15.24
N TRP A 171 -0.18 -5.59 -14.21
CA TRP A 171 0.21 -4.29 -13.68
C TRP A 171 0.98 -3.46 -14.71
N SER A 172 1.90 -4.08 -15.44
CA SER A 172 2.60 -3.40 -16.53
C SER A 172 1.66 -2.91 -17.64
N ALA A 173 0.64 -3.72 -17.97
CA ALA A 173 -0.40 -3.32 -18.92
C ALA A 173 -1.23 -2.13 -18.41
N VAL A 174 -1.59 -2.13 -17.12
CA VAL A 174 -2.28 -1.00 -16.48
C VAL A 174 -1.43 0.26 -16.54
N MET A 175 -0.15 0.18 -16.19
CA MET A 175 0.75 1.33 -16.24
C MET A 175 0.97 1.84 -17.66
N LEU A 176 1.11 0.93 -18.63
CA LEU A 176 1.16 1.30 -20.05
C LEU A 176 -0.10 2.05 -20.47
N CYS A 177 -1.28 1.59 -20.05
CA CYS A 177 -2.55 2.25 -20.33
C CYS A 177 -2.63 3.66 -19.70
N TYR A 178 -2.19 3.83 -18.46
CA TYR A 178 -2.20 5.14 -17.80
C TYR A 178 -1.24 6.13 -18.48
N ALA A 179 0.00 5.72 -18.70
CA ALA A 179 1.03 6.59 -19.24
C ALA A 179 0.85 6.89 -20.74
N SER A 180 0.22 5.98 -21.54
CA SER A 180 -0.06 6.20 -22.95
C SER A 180 -1.28 7.09 -23.25
N ARG A 181 -2.04 7.53 -22.25
CA ARG A 181 -3.20 8.39 -22.46
C ARG A 181 -2.79 9.82 -22.76
N PRO A 182 -3.54 10.54 -23.62
CA PRO A 182 -3.28 11.96 -23.90
C PRO A 182 -3.48 12.81 -22.64
N PRO A 183 -2.74 13.91 -22.46
CA PRO A 183 -3.09 14.93 -21.49
C PRO A 183 -4.45 15.57 -21.88
N ASP A 184 -5.11 16.22 -20.90
CA ASP A 184 -6.40 16.89 -21.14
C ASP A 184 -6.19 18.14 -22.00
N PRO A 185 -6.76 18.21 -23.24
CA PRO A 185 -6.63 19.38 -24.10
C PRO A 185 -7.18 20.67 -23.48
N ALA A 186 -8.16 20.57 -22.57
CA ALA A 186 -8.72 21.73 -21.90
C ALA A 186 -7.71 22.39 -20.94
N LEU A 187 -6.70 21.65 -20.49
CA LEU A 187 -5.67 22.12 -19.54
C LEU A 187 -4.37 22.52 -20.25
N VAL A 188 -3.93 21.75 -21.24
CA VAL A 188 -2.66 21.99 -21.93
C VAL A 188 -2.80 22.70 -23.28
N GLY A 189 -4.03 22.93 -23.75
CA GLY A 189 -4.29 23.60 -25.02
C GLY A 189 -3.74 22.84 -26.23
N GLU A 190 -3.26 23.53 -27.23
CA GLU A 190 -2.78 22.97 -28.51
C GLU A 190 -1.59 21.99 -28.36
N CYS A 191 -0.87 22.03 -27.24
CA CYS A 191 0.29 21.16 -26.99
C CYS A 191 -0.09 19.69 -26.72
N TRP A 192 -1.37 19.38 -26.46
CA TRP A 192 -1.80 18.05 -26.03
C TRP A 192 -1.37 16.93 -27.00
N ARG A 193 -1.45 17.20 -28.30
CA ARG A 193 -1.13 16.21 -29.33
C ARG A 193 0.37 15.91 -29.40
N ASP A 194 1.21 16.94 -29.32
CA ASP A 194 2.66 16.77 -29.36
C ASP A 194 3.16 16.07 -28.10
N MET A 195 2.64 16.43 -26.92
CA MET A 195 2.91 15.74 -25.67
C MET A 195 2.51 14.26 -25.75
N TRP A 196 1.34 13.97 -26.29
CA TRP A 196 0.85 12.60 -26.41
C TRP A 196 1.70 11.77 -27.38
N LEU A 197 1.97 12.30 -28.59
CA LEU A 197 2.80 11.61 -29.57
C LEU A 197 4.22 11.36 -29.05
N HIS A 198 4.80 12.32 -28.34
CA HIS A 198 6.08 12.15 -27.65
C HIS A 198 6.04 10.98 -26.68
N ARG A 199 5.06 10.94 -25.77
CA ARG A 199 4.89 9.85 -24.82
C ARG A 199 4.74 8.48 -25.48
N LEU A 200 3.94 8.38 -26.54
CA LEU A 200 3.79 7.13 -27.31
C LEU A 200 5.11 6.64 -27.94
N GLN A 201 6.04 7.56 -28.22
CA GLN A 201 7.35 7.23 -28.79
C GLN A 201 8.41 6.90 -27.76
N THR A 202 8.33 7.51 -26.57
CA THR A 202 9.39 7.44 -25.53
C THR A 202 9.05 6.52 -24.38
N GLN A 203 7.76 6.19 -24.21
CA GLN A 203 7.31 5.41 -23.07
C GLN A 203 7.91 4.01 -23.07
N PRO A 204 8.58 3.60 -21.98
CA PRO A 204 9.04 2.23 -21.81
C PRO A 204 7.86 1.28 -21.58
N PHE A 205 8.08 -0.01 -21.84
CA PHE A 205 7.18 -1.06 -21.39
C PHE A 205 7.73 -1.62 -20.08
N PRO A 206 7.14 -1.29 -18.91
CA PRO A 206 7.74 -1.61 -17.61
C PRO A 206 8.03 -3.09 -17.41
N LEU A 207 7.22 -3.98 -17.99
CA LEU A 207 7.40 -5.43 -17.88
C LEU A 207 8.78 -5.90 -18.33
N GLU A 208 9.35 -5.30 -19.38
CA GLU A 208 10.67 -5.67 -19.87
C GLU A 208 11.74 -5.43 -18.81
N THR A 209 11.69 -4.28 -18.16
CA THR A 209 12.59 -3.96 -17.05
C THR A 209 12.37 -4.91 -15.86
N TRP A 210 11.14 -5.07 -15.41
CA TRP A 210 10.81 -5.88 -14.24
C TRP A 210 11.20 -7.36 -14.40
N LEU A 211 11.00 -7.93 -15.58
CA LEU A 211 11.38 -9.33 -15.86
C LEU A 211 12.88 -9.51 -16.07
N SER A 212 13.64 -8.46 -16.37
CA SER A 212 15.09 -8.54 -16.47
C SER A 212 15.77 -8.68 -15.10
N HIS A 213 15.09 -8.28 -14.02
CA HIS A 213 15.57 -8.30 -12.64
C HIS A 213 14.92 -9.44 -11.83
N GLN A 214 15.30 -10.71 -12.14
CA GLN A 214 14.67 -11.89 -11.53
C GLN A 214 15.26 -12.29 -10.16
N ARG A 215 16.17 -11.52 -9.63
CA ARG A 215 16.78 -11.73 -8.31
C ARG A 215 16.75 -10.43 -7.54
N ARG A 216 16.85 -10.52 -6.22
CA ARG A 216 16.95 -9.36 -5.33
C ARG A 216 18.26 -8.63 -5.53
N ASP A 217 18.37 -7.86 -6.61
CA ASP A 217 19.49 -7.00 -6.94
C ASP A 217 19.24 -5.53 -6.52
N ASP A 218 20.09 -4.61 -6.95
CA ASP A 218 20.00 -3.20 -6.58
C ASP A 218 18.73 -2.52 -7.11
N TYR A 219 18.15 -3.05 -8.19
CA TYR A 219 16.88 -2.56 -8.73
C TYR A 219 15.73 -2.71 -7.69
N TRP A 220 15.60 -3.90 -7.08
CA TRP A 220 14.56 -4.15 -6.06
C TRP A 220 14.91 -3.62 -4.68
N ARG A 221 16.22 -3.44 -4.37
CA ARG A 221 16.64 -2.77 -3.15
C ARG A 221 16.29 -1.30 -3.16
N HIS A 222 16.39 -0.66 -4.34
CA HIS A 222 15.92 0.71 -4.51
C HIS A 222 14.42 0.78 -4.24
N GLY A 223 14.00 1.72 -3.40
CA GLY A 223 12.61 1.87 -2.97
C GLY A 223 12.13 0.86 -1.90
N SER A 224 12.92 -0.17 -1.57
CA SER A 224 12.66 -1.06 -0.45
C SER A 224 13.13 -0.41 0.85
N VAL A 225 12.22 0.15 1.63
CA VAL A 225 12.56 0.86 2.88
C VAL A 225 13.11 -0.08 3.96
N CYS A 226 12.91 -1.39 3.81
CA CYS A 226 13.51 -2.41 4.67
C CYS A 226 15.04 -2.45 4.60
N GLU A 227 15.67 -1.91 3.57
CA GLU A 227 17.13 -1.80 3.50
C GLU A 227 17.70 -0.87 4.58
N ASN A 228 16.90 0.11 5.02
CA ASN A 228 17.27 1.02 6.10
C ASN A 228 16.03 1.57 6.83
N TYR A 229 15.40 0.76 7.63
CA TYR A 229 14.26 1.18 8.46
C TYR A 229 14.54 2.38 9.35
N ALA A 230 15.80 2.53 9.80
CA ALA A 230 16.22 3.63 10.65
C ALA A 230 16.16 5.01 9.94
N ALA A 231 16.10 5.04 8.62
CA ALA A 231 15.93 6.28 7.87
C ALA A 231 14.53 6.88 8.04
N ILE A 232 13.51 6.09 8.38
CA ILE A 232 12.15 6.60 8.59
C ILE A 232 12.02 7.09 10.02
N THR A 233 12.31 8.38 10.21
CA THR A 233 12.12 9.10 11.48
C THR A 233 10.83 9.91 11.51
N THR A 234 10.23 10.14 10.36
CA THR A 234 8.93 10.81 10.19
C THR A 234 7.83 9.95 10.79
N PRO A 235 6.91 10.52 11.61
CA PRO A 235 5.75 9.81 12.11
C PRO A 235 4.95 9.13 11.02
N ALA A 236 4.66 7.83 11.18
CA ALA A 236 4.01 7.01 10.17
C ALA A 236 2.77 6.27 10.70
N LEU A 237 1.65 6.38 10.00
CA LEU A 237 0.47 5.55 10.16
C LEU A 237 0.39 4.60 8.95
N VAL A 238 0.63 3.30 9.19
CA VAL A 238 0.69 2.30 8.11
C VAL A 238 -0.50 1.37 8.21
N ILE A 239 -1.26 1.24 7.13
CA ILE A 239 -2.55 0.54 7.10
C ILE A 239 -2.59 -0.46 5.96
N SER A 240 -3.11 -1.66 6.22
CA SER A 240 -3.42 -2.64 5.16
C SER A 240 -4.59 -3.53 5.59
N GLY A 241 -4.95 -4.48 4.75
CA GLY A 241 -6.00 -5.47 5.02
C GLY A 241 -5.49 -6.90 4.89
N TRP A 242 -6.13 -7.85 5.58
CA TRP A 242 -5.77 -9.26 5.51
C TRP A 242 -6.00 -9.90 4.13
N ALA A 243 -6.89 -9.31 3.34
CA ALA A 243 -7.14 -9.71 1.97
C ALA A 243 -6.42 -8.83 0.94
N ASP A 244 -5.46 -8.00 1.36
CA ASP A 244 -4.58 -7.21 0.51
C ASP A 244 -3.28 -7.99 0.24
N GLY A 245 -2.62 -7.77 -0.88
CA GLY A 245 -1.28 -8.30 -1.17
C GLY A 245 -0.19 -7.78 -0.23
N TYR A 246 -0.41 -6.64 0.43
CA TYR A 246 0.57 -5.93 1.26
C TYR A 246 0.34 -6.06 2.77
N ILE A 247 -0.09 -7.24 3.22
CA ILE A 247 -0.47 -7.51 4.61
C ILE A 247 0.67 -7.35 5.63
N ASN A 248 1.91 -7.49 5.20
CA ASN A 248 3.07 -7.55 6.10
C ASN A 248 3.67 -6.18 6.43
N ALA A 249 3.36 -5.15 5.65
CA ALA A 249 3.95 -3.82 5.85
C ALA A 249 3.56 -3.17 7.20
N PRO A 250 2.29 -3.19 7.67
CA PRO A 250 1.95 -2.57 8.94
C PRO A 250 2.71 -3.16 10.13
N PRO A 251 2.74 -4.49 10.38
CA PRO A 251 3.51 -5.05 11.49
C PRO A 251 5.02 -4.85 11.33
N ALA A 252 5.55 -4.90 10.10
CA ALA A 252 6.98 -4.63 9.86
C ALA A 252 7.35 -3.17 10.19
N ALA A 253 6.50 -2.22 9.82
CA ALA A 253 6.69 -0.81 10.15
C ALA A 253 6.64 -0.57 11.66
N ALA A 254 5.62 -1.10 12.35
CA ALA A 254 5.49 -0.98 13.81
C ALA A 254 6.68 -1.55 14.58
N GLN A 255 7.30 -2.61 14.04
CA GLN A 255 8.46 -3.24 14.65
C GLN A 255 9.76 -2.49 14.43
N ASN A 256 9.95 -1.85 13.25
CA ASN A 256 11.29 -1.52 12.77
C ASN A 256 11.52 -0.03 12.50
N PHE A 257 10.50 0.79 12.25
CA PHE A 257 10.71 2.21 11.97
C PHE A 257 11.25 2.94 13.20
N ALA A 258 12.16 3.88 12.99
CA ALA A 258 12.77 4.66 14.07
C ALA A 258 11.84 5.76 14.60
N GLY A 259 10.96 6.28 13.77
CA GLY A 259 9.99 7.32 14.13
C GLY A 259 8.74 6.78 14.82
N PRO A 260 7.90 7.66 15.39
CA PRO A 260 6.61 7.28 15.96
C PRO A 260 5.76 6.55 14.92
N THR A 261 5.39 5.30 15.18
CA THR A 261 4.68 4.47 14.20
C THR A 261 3.44 3.86 14.81
N LYS A 262 2.34 3.92 14.06
CA LYS A 262 1.09 3.22 14.35
C LYS A 262 0.71 2.36 13.15
N ALA A 263 0.26 1.14 13.42
CA ALA A 263 -0.02 0.18 12.38
C ALA A 263 -1.43 -0.40 12.52
N ILE A 264 -2.08 -0.70 11.39
CA ILE A 264 -3.44 -1.26 11.37
C ILE A 264 -3.55 -2.32 10.28
N ASN A 265 -4.02 -3.52 10.64
CA ASN A 265 -4.53 -4.49 9.68
C ASN A 265 -6.02 -4.74 9.91
N GLY A 266 -6.84 -4.36 8.93
CA GLY A 266 -8.27 -4.68 8.91
C GLY A 266 -8.56 -5.95 8.08
N PRO A 267 -9.83 -6.32 7.89
CA PRO A 267 -10.19 -7.49 7.09
C PRO A 267 -10.14 -7.26 5.57
N TRP A 268 -9.75 -6.09 5.11
CA TRP A 268 -9.99 -5.50 3.80
C TRP A 268 -9.14 -6.07 2.67
N ILE A 269 -9.70 -5.99 1.45
CA ILE A 269 -8.96 -6.04 0.18
C ILE A 269 -8.22 -4.70 -0.04
N HIS A 270 -7.55 -4.54 -1.18
CA HIS A 270 -6.77 -3.35 -1.53
C HIS A 270 -7.66 -2.11 -1.77
N GLN A 271 -8.15 -1.52 -0.68
CA GLN A 271 -9.03 -0.35 -0.69
C GLN A 271 -8.80 0.56 0.51
N TYR A 272 -9.20 1.83 0.39
CA TYR A 272 -9.23 2.73 1.54
C TYR A 272 -10.23 2.23 2.60
N PRO A 273 -9.88 2.20 3.89
CA PRO A 273 -10.67 1.54 4.93
C PRO A 273 -12.12 2.01 5.10
N HIS A 274 -12.44 3.25 4.70
CA HIS A 274 -13.79 3.81 4.89
C HIS A 274 -14.82 3.36 3.82
N PHE A 275 -14.35 2.77 2.72
CA PHE A 275 -15.24 2.13 1.73
C PHE A 275 -14.83 0.70 1.39
N ALA A 276 -13.84 0.15 2.09
CA ALA A 276 -13.30 -1.18 1.84
C ALA A 276 -14.29 -2.32 2.12
N TYR A 277 -13.99 -3.45 1.51
CA TYR A 277 -14.59 -4.75 1.75
C TYR A 277 -13.49 -5.76 2.16
N PRO A 278 -13.85 -6.85 2.88
CA PRO A 278 -15.12 -7.05 3.60
C PRO A 278 -15.34 -6.05 4.74
N HIS A 279 -16.59 -5.91 5.18
CA HIS A 279 -16.90 -5.22 6.42
C HIS A 279 -16.35 -5.98 7.65
N PRO A 280 -16.08 -5.29 8.78
CA PRO A 280 -16.39 -3.91 9.07
C PRO A 280 -15.43 -2.93 8.42
N ARG A 281 -15.96 -1.82 7.95
CA ARG A 281 -15.18 -0.65 7.56
C ARG A 281 -14.66 0.08 8.78
N MET A 282 -13.68 0.94 8.55
CA MET A 282 -13.13 1.84 9.56
C MET A 282 -13.50 3.29 9.22
N ASP A 283 -13.69 4.12 10.22
CA ASP A 283 -13.83 5.57 10.05
C ASP A 283 -12.45 6.20 9.78
N PHE A 284 -11.90 5.86 8.60
CA PHE A 284 -10.54 6.23 8.22
C PHE A 284 -10.33 7.73 8.14
N LEU A 285 -11.32 8.49 7.66
CA LEU A 285 -11.14 9.95 7.50
C LEU A 285 -10.96 10.64 8.87
N ASN A 286 -11.73 10.24 9.88
CA ASN A 286 -11.55 10.76 11.23
C ASN A 286 -10.25 10.25 11.89
N GLU A 287 -9.83 9.01 11.61
CA GLU A 287 -8.52 8.49 12.06
C GLU A 287 -7.37 9.30 11.44
N ALA A 288 -7.43 9.56 10.14
CA ALA A 288 -6.46 10.39 9.45
C ALA A 288 -6.46 11.84 9.97
N LEU A 289 -7.62 12.43 10.18
CA LEU A 289 -7.74 13.77 10.76
C LEU A 289 -7.13 13.85 12.16
N ARG A 290 -7.36 12.84 13.01
CA ARG A 290 -6.72 12.73 14.33
C ARG A 290 -5.19 12.70 14.20
N TRP A 291 -4.67 11.92 13.25
CA TRP A 291 -3.23 11.84 12.96
C TRP A 291 -2.67 13.18 12.49
N TRP A 292 -3.33 13.83 11.53
CA TRP A 292 -2.93 15.13 11.00
C TRP A 292 -3.02 16.26 12.02
N ASP A 293 -4.07 16.29 12.83
CA ASP A 293 -4.23 17.30 13.88
C ASP A 293 -3.08 17.25 14.89
N HIS A 294 -2.60 16.07 15.24
CA HIS A 294 -1.45 15.90 16.14
C HIS A 294 -0.15 16.36 15.48
N TRP A 295 0.19 15.76 14.34
CA TRP A 295 1.52 15.93 13.76
C TRP A 295 1.69 17.18 12.90
N LEU A 296 0.64 17.69 12.27
CA LEU A 296 0.71 18.88 11.42
C LEU A 296 0.29 20.16 12.16
N LYS A 297 -0.66 20.07 13.10
CA LYS A 297 -1.16 21.24 13.84
C LYS A 297 -0.68 21.28 15.29
N GLY A 298 0.07 20.28 15.76
CA GLY A 298 0.58 20.21 17.12
C GLY A 298 -0.50 20.10 18.20
N ARG A 299 -1.68 19.55 17.87
CA ARG A 299 -2.77 19.36 18.82
C ARG A 299 -2.52 18.12 19.68
N ASP A 300 -2.60 18.28 20.99
CA ASP A 300 -2.60 17.16 21.92
C ASP A 300 -3.98 16.47 21.91
N ASN A 301 -4.10 15.38 21.16
CA ASN A 301 -5.32 14.62 20.98
C ASN A 301 -5.13 13.11 21.22
N GLY A 302 -3.96 12.72 21.74
CA GLY A 302 -3.60 11.35 22.06
C GLY A 302 -3.34 10.45 20.85
N ALA A 303 -3.03 11.01 19.67
CA ALA A 303 -2.69 10.20 18.50
C ALA A 303 -1.34 9.48 18.68
N ASP A 304 -0.40 10.08 19.39
CA ASP A 304 0.88 9.49 19.77
C ASP A 304 0.74 8.36 20.81
N ALA A 305 -0.30 8.42 21.64
CA ALA A 305 -0.60 7.42 22.66
C ALA A 305 -1.49 6.26 22.15
N LEU A 306 -1.85 6.23 20.87
CA LEU A 306 -2.54 5.08 20.28
C LEU A 306 -1.70 3.80 20.41
N PRO A 307 -2.32 2.60 20.51
CA PRO A 307 -1.61 1.33 20.44
C PRO A 307 -0.67 1.25 19.23
N ALA A 308 0.48 0.61 19.40
CA ALA A 308 1.46 0.46 18.31
C ALA A 308 0.89 -0.32 17.14
N TYR A 309 0.07 -1.36 17.43
CA TYR A 309 -0.54 -2.18 16.40
C TYR A 309 -1.99 -2.50 16.73
N ARG A 310 -2.87 -2.29 15.77
CA ARG A 310 -4.28 -2.67 15.82
C ARG A 310 -4.58 -3.67 14.70
N ALA A 311 -5.13 -4.81 15.04
CA ALA A 311 -5.43 -5.86 14.09
C ALA A 311 -6.85 -6.39 14.23
N TYR A 312 -7.44 -6.76 13.11
CA TYR A 312 -8.73 -7.45 13.08
C TYR A 312 -8.49 -8.96 13.16
N ILE A 313 -8.97 -9.62 14.18
CA ILE A 313 -8.93 -11.08 14.30
C ILE A 313 -10.20 -11.63 13.66
N SER A 314 -10.06 -12.28 12.51
CA SER A 314 -11.16 -12.95 11.81
C SER A 314 -11.56 -14.23 12.55
N GLU A 315 -12.85 -14.50 12.60
CA GLU A 315 -13.37 -15.78 13.09
C GLU A 315 -13.30 -16.83 11.97
N GLY A 316 -13.04 -18.09 12.36
CA GLY A 316 -13.06 -19.20 11.41
C GLY A 316 -14.48 -19.52 10.97
N VAL A 317 -14.88 -19.01 9.80
CA VAL A 317 -16.17 -19.29 9.16
C VAL A 317 -15.99 -20.12 7.91
N HIS A 318 -17.04 -20.79 7.47
CA HIS A 318 -17.00 -21.51 6.20
C HIS A 318 -16.77 -20.53 5.06
N PRO A 319 -15.76 -20.73 4.20
CA PRO A 319 -15.47 -19.81 3.10
C PRO A 319 -16.63 -19.81 2.10
N SER A 320 -17.13 -18.63 1.81
CA SER A 320 -18.22 -18.42 0.84
C SER A 320 -18.00 -17.15 0.05
N LEU A 321 -18.43 -17.13 -1.19
CA LEU A 321 -18.39 -15.96 -2.08
C LEU A 321 -19.82 -15.58 -2.52
N PRO A 322 -20.12 -14.28 -2.68
CA PRO A 322 -19.25 -13.12 -2.38
C PRO A 322 -19.05 -12.91 -0.88
N ARG A 323 -17.86 -12.42 -0.48
CA ARG A 323 -17.54 -12.11 0.92
C ARG A 323 -17.59 -10.61 1.14
N THR A 324 -18.72 -10.11 1.60
CA THR A 324 -18.92 -8.68 1.88
C THR A 324 -18.78 -8.33 3.36
N HIS A 325 -18.73 -9.34 4.24
CA HIS A 325 -18.58 -9.19 5.69
C HIS A 325 -17.65 -10.27 6.23
N GLU A 326 -16.73 -9.89 7.10
CA GLU A 326 -15.82 -10.79 7.81
C GLU A 326 -16.17 -10.75 9.32
N PRO A 327 -16.70 -11.82 9.90
CA PRO A 327 -16.94 -11.89 11.33
C PRO A 327 -15.62 -11.87 12.10
N GLY A 328 -15.58 -11.14 13.22
CA GLY A 328 -14.36 -11.06 14.01
C GLY A 328 -14.39 -9.90 15.00
N ARG A 329 -13.23 -9.55 15.52
CA ARG A 329 -13.06 -8.46 16.49
C ARG A 329 -11.72 -7.75 16.33
N TRP A 330 -11.68 -6.49 16.73
CA TRP A 330 -10.44 -5.73 16.84
C TRP A 330 -9.67 -6.10 18.10
N VAL A 331 -8.35 -6.18 17.95
CA VAL A 331 -7.40 -6.23 19.06
C VAL A 331 -6.42 -5.06 18.94
N ALA A 332 -5.82 -4.69 20.05
CA ALA A 332 -4.91 -3.56 20.15
C ALA A 332 -3.71 -3.93 21.02
N GLU A 333 -2.51 -3.76 20.49
CA GLU A 333 -1.25 -4.09 21.16
C GLU A 333 -0.45 -2.81 21.40
N GLU A 334 -0.13 -2.53 22.64
CA GLU A 334 0.61 -1.34 23.05
C GLU A 334 2.05 -1.31 22.48
N CYS A 335 2.62 -2.48 22.22
CA CYS A 335 3.91 -2.64 21.57
C CYS A 335 3.86 -3.77 20.54
N TRP A 336 4.71 -3.68 19.54
CA TRP A 336 4.88 -4.75 18.56
C TRP A 336 6.38 -5.02 18.32
N PRO A 337 6.87 -6.27 18.38
CA PRO A 337 6.13 -7.50 18.70
C PRO A 337 5.54 -7.48 20.13
N CYS A 338 4.34 -8.07 20.27
CA CYS A 338 3.66 -8.17 21.54
C CYS A 338 4.27 -9.25 22.42
N LYS A 339 4.44 -8.96 23.72
CA LYS A 339 5.02 -9.91 24.68
C LYS A 339 4.07 -11.04 25.05
N ASP A 340 2.77 -10.83 24.89
CA ASP A 340 1.74 -11.80 25.22
C ASP A 340 1.47 -12.81 24.09
N ILE A 341 2.12 -12.62 22.93
CA ILE A 341 2.07 -13.55 21.81
C ILE A 341 3.24 -14.52 21.93
N SER A 342 2.94 -15.80 22.07
CA SER A 342 3.94 -16.87 22.12
C SER A 342 4.05 -17.59 20.78
N THR A 343 5.28 -17.90 20.38
CA THR A 343 5.51 -18.74 19.21
C THR A 343 5.30 -20.20 19.56
N VAL A 344 4.44 -20.88 18.79
CA VAL A 344 4.20 -22.32 18.92
C VAL A 344 4.78 -23.01 17.69
N GLY A 345 5.64 -24.03 17.89
CA GLY A 345 6.24 -24.81 16.82
C GLY A 345 5.55 -26.15 16.65
N PHE A 346 5.32 -26.53 15.38
CA PHE A 346 4.81 -27.84 15.00
C PHE A 346 5.77 -28.53 14.01
N PHE A 347 5.75 -29.85 14.01
CA PHE A 347 6.61 -30.67 13.18
C PHE A 347 5.76 -31.60 12.32
N PRO A 348 5.77 -31.45 10.97
CA PRO A 348 5.10 -32.34 10.06
C PRO A 348 5.62 -33.78 10.20
N THR A 349 4.72 -34.76 10.18
CA THR A 349 5.03 -36.18 10.26
C THR A 349 4.78 -36.91 8.93
N ASN A 350 5.21 -38.15 8.83
CA ASN A 350 4.91 -39.01 7.66
C ASN A 350 3.48 -39.56 7.66
N THR A 351 2.70 -39.31 8.71
CA THR A 351 1.30 -39.68 8.84
C THR A 351 0.36 -38.50 8.65
N SER A 352 0.84 -37.39 8.06
CA SER A 352 0.07 -36.16 7.83
C SER A 352 -0.39 -35.44 9.10
N ASP A 353 0.27 -35.69 10.21
CA ASP A 353 0.00 -35.01 11.47
C ASP A 353 0.98 -33.84 11.68
N LEU A 354 0.54 -32.83 12.45
CA LEU A 354 1.37 -31.82 13.05
C LEU A 354 1.65 -32.17 14.52
N ALA A 355 2.87 -32.64 14.80
CA ALA A 355 3.29 -33.01 16.15
C ALA A 355 3.92 -31.82 16.88
N ASP A 356 3.86 -31.81 18.21
CA ASP A 356 4.52 -30.83 19.09
C ASP A 356 6.02 -31.07 19.30
N ARG A 357 6.56 -32.20 18.79
CA ARG A 357 7.96 -32.60 18.88
C ARG A 357 8.46 -33.19 17.56
N PRO A 358 9.75 -32.97 17.24
CA PRO A 358 10.31 -33.57 16.05
C PRO A 358 10.33 -35.11 16.13
N GLY A 359 9.88 -35.76 15.08
CA GLY A 359 9.96 -37.19 14.87
C GLY A 359 11.18 -37.62 14.06
N ALA A 360 11.17 -38.87 13.57
CA ALA A 360 12.18 -39.36 12.66
C ALA A 360 12.11 -38.59 11.33
N THR A 361 13.28 -38.26 10.77
CA THR A 361 13.36 -37.63 9.44
C THR A 361 12.82 -38.57 8.37
N THR A 362 11.90 -38.09 7.54
CA THR A 362 11.36 -38.83 6.43
C THR A 362 11.33 -37.94 5.17
N ASN A 363 11.39 -38.57 4.01
CA ASN A 363 11.25 -37.89 2.74
C ASN A 363 9.78 -37.99 2.27
N LEU A 364 9.19 -36.86 1.99
CA LEU A 364 7.89 -36.76 1.35
C LEU A 364 8.08 -36.20 -0.05
N THR A 365 7.33 -36.71 -1.00
CA THR A 365 7.40 -36.26 -2.40
C THR A 365 6.06 -35.70 -2.81
N ILE A 366 6.07 -34.59 -3.52
CA ILE A 366 4.90 -33.97 -4.09
C ILE A 366 5.16 -33.55 -5.54
N CYS A 367 4.17 -33.72 -6.38
CA CYS A 367 4.12 -33.17 -7.73
C CYS A 367 2.65 -32.73 -7.95
N SER A 368 2.38 -31.48 -7.62
CA SER A 368 1.04 -30.93 -7.70
C SER A 368 0.62 -30.73 -9.15
N PRO A 369 -0.66 -31.03 -9.50
CA PRO A 369 -1.26 -30.55 -10.75
C PRO A 369 -1.13 -29.02 -10.89
N LEU A 370 -1.11 -28.51 -12.13
CA LEU A 370 -0.95 -27.08 -12.40
C LEU A 370 -2.14 -26.23 -11.95
N ASP A 371 -3.28 -26.83 -11.73
CA ASP A 371 -4.51 -26.20 -11.26
C ASP A 371 -4.67 -26.25 -9.73
N THR A 372 -3.72 -26.84 -9.01
CA THR A 372 -3.70 -26.79 -7.53
C THR A 372 -3.55 -25.36 -7.06
N GLY A 373 -4.45 -24.92 -6.16
CA GLY A 373 -4.47 -23.57 -5.60
C GLY A 373 -5.39 -22.59 -6.33
N THR A 374 -6.11 -23.01 -7.38
CA THR A 374 -7.00 -22.11 -8.13
C THR A 374 -8.16 -21.57 -7.29
N ALA A 375 -8.56 -22.25 -6.21
CA ALA A 375 -9.57 -21.77 -5.27
C ALA A 375 -9.05 -20.73 -4.27
N ALA A 376 -7.76 -20.41 -4.29
CA ALA A 376 -7.15 -19.38 -3.42
C ALA A 376 -7.57 -17.94 -3.80
N GLY A 377 -8.23 -17.75 -4.95
CA GLY A 377 -8.61 -16.42 -5.44
C GLY A 377 -7.44 -15.65 -6.03
N GLU A 378 -7.59 -14.34 -6.09
CA GLU A 378 -6.56 -13.43 -6.60
C GLU A 378 -5.58 -13.04 -5.49
N PHE A 379 -4.29 -12.99 -5.82
CA PHE A 379 -3.27 -12.53 -4.87
C PHE A 379 -3.50 -11.05 -4.47
N PHE A 380 -4.07 -10.25 -5.36
CA PHE A 380 -4.31 -8.83 -5.18
C PHE A 380 -5.75 -8.47 -5.54
N PRO A 381 -6.74 -8.84 -4.70
CA PRO A 381 -8.14 -8.64 -5.01
C PRO A 381 -8.52 -7.15 -4.93
N LEU A 382 -9.27 -6.70 -5.92
CA LEU A 382 -9.84 -5.35 -6.00
C LEU A 382 -11.36 -5.36 -5.76
N LYS A 383 -12.00 -6.54 -5.77
CA LYS A 383 -13.44 -6.72 -5.59
C LYS A 383 -13.73 -7.80 -4.54
N PRO A 384 -14.85 -7.68 -3.80
CA PRO A 384 -15.16 -8.57 -2.69
C PRO A 384 -15.85 -9.88 -3.08
N ASP A 385 -16.08 -10.13 -4.36
CA ASP A 385 -16.85 -11.29 -4.85
C ASP A 385 -15.95 -12.44 -5.30
N GLU A 386 -15.68 -12.55 -6.59
CA GLU A 386 -14.98 -13.72 -7.16
C GLU A 386 -13.46 -13.71 -6.92
N GLU A 387 -12.89 -12.58 -6.53
CA GLU A 387 -11.45 -12.41 -6.37
C GLU A 387 -10.93 -12.87 -4.99
N LEU A 388 -11.81 -13.06 -4.00
CA LEU A 388 -11.41 -13.57 -2.69
C LEU A 388 -11.28 -15.09 -2.67
N ALA A 389 -10.49 -15.60 -1.72
CA ALA A 389 -10.31 -17.03 -1.53
C ALA A 389 -11.64 -17.74 -1.22
N GLY A 390 -11.94 -18.78 -1.98
CA GLY A 390 -13.05 -19.68 -1.76
C GLY A 390 -12.70 -20.87 -0.86
N ASP A 391 -13.46 -21.97 -1.00
CA ASP A 391 -13.16 -23.23 -0.31
C ASP A 391 -11.99 -23.95 -1.04
N GLN A 392 -10.86 -24.01 -0.38
CA GLN A 392 -9.62 -24.60 -0.90
C GLN A 392 -9.45 -26.08 -0.54
N THR A 393 -10.46 -26.72 0.08
CA THR A 393 -10.34 -28.14 0.49
C THR A 393 -10.16 -29.08 -0.69
N GLY A 394 -10.61 -28.70 -1.90
CA GLY A 394 -10.37 -29.44 -3.14
C GLY A 394 -8.88 -29.54 -3.52
N ASP A 395 -8.09 -28.56 -3.17
CA ASP A 395 -6.65 -28.50 -3.45
C ASP A 395 -5.82 -29.46 -2.57
N ASN A 396 -6.42 -29.98 -1.49
CA ASN A 396 -5.76 -30.94 -0.59
C ASN A 396 -5.30 -32.20 -1.32
N ALA A 397 -6.01 -32.62 -2.38
CA ALA A 397 -5.64 -33.77 -3.18
C ALA A 397 -4.31 -33.60 -3.94
N GLY A 398 -3.95 -32.36 -4.26
CA GLY A 398 -2.70 -31.98 -4.93
C GLY A 398 -1.62 -31.46 -3.97
N SER A 399 -1.80 -31.56 -2.65
CA SER A 399 -0.96 -30.94 -1.64
C SER A 399 -0.50 -31.93 -0.56
N LEU A 400 0.63 -31.63 0.09
CA LEU A 400 0.99 -32.29 1.34
C LEU A 400 0.29 -31.54 2.49
N VAL A 401 -0.70 -32.17 3.09
CA VAL A 401 -1.53 -31.59 4.16
C VAL A 401 -1.15 -32.19 5.49
N PHE A 402 -0.95 -31.33 6.50
CA PHE A 402 -0.64 -31.73 7.87
C PHE A 402 -1.62 -31.08 8.82
N GLN A 403 -2.12 -31.84 9.78
CA GLN A 403 -3.16 -31.38 10.68
C GLN A 403 -2.83 -31.75 12.13
N THR A 404 -3.24 -30.93 13.07
CA THR A 404 -3.34 -31.31 14.47
C THR A 404 -4.59 -32.15 14.70
N ALA A 405 -4.70 -32.81 15.84
CA ALA A 405 -6.00 -33.28 16.33
C ALA A 405 -6.96 -32.08 16.48
N VAL A 406 -8.26 -32.38 16.57
CA VAL A 406 -9.26 -31.35 16.89
C VAL A 406 -8.87 -30.66 18.20
N LEU A 407 -8.82 -29.34 18.18
CA LEU A 407 -8.42 -28.54 19.33
C LEU A 407 -9.53 -28.51 20.39
N ASP A 408 -9.16 -28.69 21.66
CA ASP A 408 -10.10 -28.65 22.78
C ASP A 408 -10.61 -27.22 23.06
N GLN A 409 -9.85 -26.21 22.66
CA GLN A 409 -10.17 -24.79 22.85
C GLN A 409 -9.84 -24.01 21.57
N PRO A 410 -10.57 -22.93 21.28
CA PRO A 410 -10.25 -22.02 20.21
C PRO A 410 -8.84 -21.42 20.35
N VAL A 411 -8.11 -21.35 19.27
CA VAL A 411 -6.78 -20.71 19.20
C VAL A 411 -6.88 -19.48 18.30
N GLN A 412 -6.33 -18.38 18.79
CA GLN A 412 -6.20 -17.14 18.00
C GLN A 412 -4.77 -17.00 17.52
N ILE A 413 -4.60 -16.65 16.27
CA ILE A 413 -3.31 -16.45 15.63
C ILE A 413 -3.17 -14.98 15.24
N LEU A 414 -2.12 -14.34 15.72
CA LEU A 414 -1.70 -13.02 15.28
C LEU A 414 -0.16 -13.00 15.16
N GLY A 415 0.34 -12.86 13.97
CA GLY A 415 1.78 -12.90 13.68
C GLY A 415 2.05 -13.40 12.27
N GLN A 416 3.31 -13.71 12.01
CA GLN A 416 3.77 -14.25 10.72
C GLN A 416 4.07 -15.75 10.89
N PRO A 417 3.24 -16.65 10.34
CA PRO A 417 3.57 -18.07 10.30
C PRO A 417 4.81 -18.28 9.42
N THR A 418 5.73 -19.11 9.88
CA THR A 418 6.94 -19.46 9.16
C THR A 418 7.09 -20.98 9.06
N MET A 419 7.63 -21.45 7.95
CA MET A 419 7.95 -22.87 7.76
C MET A 419 9.40 -23.03 7.32
N THR A 420 10.14 -23.92 7.97
CA THR A 420 11.50 -24.29 7.58
C THR A 420 11.49 -25.66 6.94
N LEU A 421 11.88 -25.74 5.68
CA LEU A 421 11.89 -26.97 4.88
C LEU A 421 13.29 -27.27 4.37
N ARG A 422 13.63 -28.57 4.32
CA ARG A 422 14.74 -29.06 3.50
C ARG A 422 14.15 -29.64 2.23
N VAL A 423 14.43 -29.00 1.10
CA VAL A 423 13.86 -29.39 -0.19
C VAL A 423 14.93 -29.81 -1.18
N SER A 424 14.57 -30.71 -2.08
CA SER A 424 15.31 -31.03 -3.31
C SER A 424 14.30 -31.12 -4.46
N ILE A 425 14.73 -30.78 -5.66
CA ILE A 425 13.94 -30.87 -6.88
C ILE A 425 14.73 -31.63 -7.93
N ASP A 426 14.03 -32.27 -8.84
CA ASP A 426 14.56 -33.04 -9.96
C ASP A 426 14.62 -32.22 -11.26
N GLN A 427 14.22 -30.96 -11.21
CA GLN A 427 14.20 -30.02 -12.33
C GLN A 427 15.08 -28.80 -12.03
N PRO A 428 15.55 -28.07 -13.06
CA PRO A 428 16.36 -26.86 -12.88
C PRO A 428 15.65 -25.73 -12.13
N VAL A 429 14.33 -25.68 -12.20
CA VAL A 429 13.47 -24.67 -11.57
C VAL A 429 12.23 -25.33 -11.00
N GLY A 430 11.81 -24.89 -9.80
CA GLY A 430 10.55 -25.32 -9.20
C GLY A 430 9.98 -24.20 -8.33
N HIS A 431 8.68 -24.16 -8.23
CA HIS A 431 7.93 -23.29 -7.32
C HIS A 431 7.47 -24.10 -6.12
N LEU A 432 7.58 -23.52 -4.94
CA LEU A 432 7.07 -24.08 -3.70
C LEU A 432 6.13 -23.05 -3.08
N ALA A 433 4.88 -23.44 -2.87
CA ALA A 433 3.89 -22.67 -2.11
C ALA A 433 3.58 -23.37 -0.78
N VAL A 434 3.46 -22.60 0.30
CA VAL A 434 3.15 -23.06 1.66
C VAL A 434 2.01 -22.23 2.23
#